data_2dda1dfd8a20700c73e4e12c05b260e1
#
_entry.id   2dda1dfd8a20700c73e4e12c05b260e1
#
_cell.length_a   1.000
_cell.length_b   1.000
_cell.length_c   1.000
_cell.angle_alpha   90.00
_cell.angle_beta   90.00
_cell.angle_gamma   90.00
#
_symmetry.space_group_name_H-M   'P 1'
#
loop_
_entity.id
_entity.type
_entity.pdbx_description
1 polymer ?
#
loop_
_entity_poly.entity_id
_entity_poly.type
_entity_poly.pdbx_seq_one_letter_code
_entity_poly.pdbx_strand_id
1 'polypeptide(L)'
;MKTKSFSWLFIIICVVALLSGCSAKPETDLLECDAATMTQFPYNENGVIVDKHQTITPVAEHPGLVKIETYYVNKGKPITVRAYEMCRTEVEAKDSVVWSLQPSSTNGRLDWVLPVTEGFKKENYLGMNNSDYGGGIPMVDLWQKDGGVAIGLIEPVLRMISMPVEWKRYDNKVSMALRYEFEWPVELNTGDTLHTFTAFRYEHKGDFYNALHTFSEVMQEEAGIVLPEPEPEAFEPVWCAWGYERTFTINEVIGTLDKVAELGFKWVDVDDGFQIAEGDWETNKRFPGGDRDMRRMTDEIHRRGMYAKLWWAPLAADPGTKLLKEHPEMMLLTDEWTPEYISWWDSYYLSPVNPHTTEHTNMLLKRFLDTWNFDGLKIDGQHLNCCEPDYNEHSCLEYPAQSAELMPTYFKNVYEQSRAIHPHAVIQICPCGCAMNYFHLPYFNQAVASDPTSSKQVRMKRKAYAAMAPQMAYYGDHVELTDGGVDFASQIGTGSVIGSKFTYPKDNPNVKTSFVLTPEKEELIRHWMKIFKEKNLARGEYLNLYAWGYDYPEAHVIRQNDALYYAFYTDAEAFKGQIELRGLEKGKTYTATTYTAKEPVSFEVNGNNPVIEADFVGNYLLEVKANN
;
A
#
# COMPACT_ATOMS: atom_id res chain seq x y z
N MET A 1 -10.90 45.32 12.31
CA MET A 1 -10.59 45.61 10.90
C MET A 1 -9.16 46.11 10.78
N LYS A 2 -8.22 45.24 10.55
CA LYS A 2 -6.93 45.49 9.90
C LYS A 2 -6.45 44.10 9.42
N THR A 3 -6.73 43.84 8.17
CA THR A 3 -6.44 42.61 7.47
C THR A 3 -4.98 42.58 7.03
N LYS A 4 -4.42 41.47 7.27
CA LYS A 4 -3.11 40.97 7.02
C LYS A 4 -2.71 40.95 5.54
N SER A 5 -1.58 41.54 5.23
CA SER A 5 -0.90 41.45 3.96
C SER A 5 0.56 41.06 4.21
N PHE A 6 0.81 39.81 4.62
CA PHE A 6 2.19 39.33 4.78
C PHE A 6 2.48 38.04 4.02
N SER A 7 1.46 37.40 3.47
CA SER A 7 1.61 36.07 2.81
C SER A 7 2.06 36.13 1.35
N TRP A 8 1.97 37.31 0.69
CA TRP A 8 2.24 37.41 -0.76
C TRP A 8 3.69 37.81 -1.12
N LEU A 9 4.45 38.31 -0.15
CA LEU A 9 5.82 38.75 -0.44
C LEU A 9 6.82 37.58 -0.54
N PHE A 10 6.57 36.51 0.19
CA PHE A 10 7.44 35.30 0.11
C PHE A 10 7.27 34.51 -1.20
N ILE A 11 6.04 34.42 -1.71
CA ILE A 11 5.75 33.72 -2.97
C ILE A 11 6.32 34.49 -4.18
N ILE A 12 6.38 35.82 -4.12
CA ILE A 12 6.93 36.63 -5.23
C ILE A 12 8.46 36.53 -5.28
N ILE A 13 9.15 36.36 -4.17
CA ILE A 13 10.60 36.22 -4.14
C ILE A 13 11.04 34.86 -4.69
N CYS A 14 10.31 33.79 -4.42
CA CYS A 14 10.58 32.47 -5.03
C CYS A 14 10.29 32.42 -6.54
N VAL A 15 9.26 33.14 -7.02
CA VAL A 15 8.93 33.17 -8.46
C VAL A 15 9.90 34.02 -9.28
N VAL A 16 10.47 35.08 -8.71
CA VAL A 16 11.45 35.93 -9.41
C VAL A 16 12.82 35.26 -9.50
N ALA A 17 13.20 34.41 -8.54
CA ALA A 17 14.43 33.61 -8.63
C ALA A 17 14.34 32.48 -9.67
N LEU A 18 13.14 32.03 -10.02
CA LEU A 18 12.89 30.99 -11.03
C LEU A 18 12.84 31.53 -12.49
N LEU A 19 12.82 32.85 -12.69
CA LEU A 19 12.69 33.45 -14.03
C LEU A 19 14.01 33.99 -14.63
N SER A 20 15.11 33.94 -13.92
CA SER A 20 16.39 34.49 -14.40
C SER A 20 17.50 33.44 -14.54
N GLY A 21 17.25 32.38 -15.31
CA GLY A 21 18.32 31.44 -15.56
C GLY A 21 17.94 30.15 -16.28
N CYS A 22 17.09 30.21 -17.30
CA CYS A 22 16.85 29.04 -18.15
C CYS A 22 17.89 28.92 -19.24
N SER A 23 18.98 28.22 -18.98
CA SER A 23 19.67 27.45 -20.00
C SER A 23 19.60 25.99 -19.56
N ALA A 24 18.81 25.18 -20.27
CA ALA A 24 18.70 23.75 -20.03
C ALA A 24 20.06 23.08 -20.17
N LYS A 25 20.62 22.64 -19.05
CA LYS A 25 21.74 21.70 -19.02
C LYS A 25 21.19 20.36 -18.53
N PRO A 26 21.71 19.23 -19.00
CA PRO A 26 21.37 17.92 -18.44
C PRO A 26 21.84 17.94 -16.98
N GLU A 27 20.90 17.87 -16.08
CA GLU A 27 21.13 17.97 -14.65
C GLU A 27 21.16 16.58 -14.09
N THR A 28 22.29 16.20 -13.61
CA THR A 28 22.46 15.02 -12.78
C THR A 28 23.07 15.50 -11.48
N ASP A 29 22.41 15.24 -10.36
CA ASP A 29 22.95 15.46 -9.02
C ASP A 29 23.04 16.92 -8.56
N LEU A 30 22.06 17.33 -7.79
CA LEU A 30 21.97 18.68 -7.22
C LEU A 30 22.31 18.67 -5.74
N LEU A 31 23.10 19.68 -5.33
CA LEU A 31 23.19 20.11 -3.94
C LEU A 31 22.64 21.54 -3.87
N GLU A 32 21.58 21.73 -3.11
CA GLU A 32 20.98 23.05 -2.89
C GLU A 32 21.55 23.69 -1.63
N CYS A 33 22.18 24.84 -1.75
CA CYS A 33 22.77 25.55 -0.64
C CYS A 33 22.54 27.08 -0.75
N ASP A 34 22.96 27.83 0.28
CA ASP A 34 22.82 29.29 0.36
C ASP A 34 23.51 30.07 -0.78
N ALA A 35 24.45 29.47 -1.49
CA ALA A 35 25.14 30.09 -2.61
C ALA A 35 24.35 29.96 -3.93
N ALA A 36 23.83 28.78 -4.22
CA ALA A 36 23.04 28.43 -5.42
C ALA A 36 22.69 26.94 -5.39
N THR A 37 21.87 26.49 -6.35
CA THR A 37 21.73 25.08 -6.68
C THR A 37 22.93 24.67 -7.52
N MET A 38 23.71 23.69 -7.05
CA MET A 38 24.94 23.27 -7.69
C MET A 38 24.74 22.07 -8.60
N THR A 39 25.08 22.22 -9.88
CA THR A 39 24.92 21.19 -10.91
C THR A 39 26.23 20.61 -11.42
N GLN A 40 27.37 21.25 -11.09
CA GLN A 40 28.70 20.84 -11.51
C GLN A 40 29.68 20.84 -10.34
N PHE A 41 30.50 19.82 -10.25
CA PHE A 41 31.50 19.67 -9.20
C PHE A 41 32.90 19.52 -9.82
N PRO A 42 33.92 20.13 -9.21
CA PRO A 42 33.84 21.04 -8.09
C PRO A 42 33.15 22.36 -8.46
N TYR A 43 32.33 22.89 -7.54
CA TYR A 43 31.68 24.20 -7.71
C TYR A 43 32.47 25.27 -7.00
N ASN A 44 32.71 26.39 -7.66
CA ASN A 44 33.51 27.51 -7.10
C ASN A 44 32.85 28.85 -7.46
N GLU A 45 32.04 29.35 -6.56
CA GLU A 45 31.44 30.70 -6.63
C GLU A 45 31.52 31.34 -5.25
N ASN A 46 32.00 32.57 -5.19
CA ASN A 46 32.15 33.30 -3.91
C ASN A 46 32.92 32.54 -2.81
N GLY A 47 33.87 31.67 -3.21
CA GLY A 47 34.66 30.85 -2.30
C GLY A 47 34.02 29.54 -1.84
N VAL A 48 32.86 29.17 -2.41
CA VAL A 48 32.27 27.85 -2.22
C VAL A 48 32.98 26.85 -3.13
N ILE A 49 33.51 25.79 -2.54
CA ILE A 49 34.18 24.68 -3.27
C ILE A 49 33.68 23.40 -2.63
N VAL A 50 32.94 22.61 -3.39
CA VAL A 50 32.40 21.32 -2.92
C VAL A 50 32.86 20.22 -3.88
N ASP A 51 33.50 19.20 -3.33
CA ASP A 51 33.87 17.99 -4.05
C ASP A 51 32.78 16.92 -3.86
N LYS A 52 32.23 16.43 -4.97
CA LYS A 52 31.33 15.29 -5.01
C LYS A 52 32.10 14.00 -5.22
N HIS A 53 31.81 13.01 -4.40
CA HIS A 53 32.30 11.64 -4.55
C HIS A 53 31.10 10.71 -4.70
N GLN A 54 31.08 9.95 -5.78
CA GLN A 54 29.99 9.01 -6.07
C GLN A 54 30.57 7.65 -6.46
N THR A 55 30.05 6.59 -5.83
CA THR A 55 30.34 5.21 -6.16
C THR A 55 29.10 4.56 -6.74
N ILE A 56 29.21 3.95 -7.91
CA ILE A 56 28.14 3.20 -8.56
C ILE A 56 28.57 1.74 -8.63
N THR A 57 27.90 0.87 -7.90
CA THR A 57 28.25 -0.54 -7.75
C THR A 57 27.15 -1.43 -8.33
N PRO A 58 27.41 -2.24 -9.36
CA PRO A 58 26.47 -3.26 -9.82
C PRO A 58 26.22 -4.30 -8.72
N VAL A 59 24.95 -4.70 -8.56
CA VAL A 59 24.56 -5.78 -7.66
C VAL A 59 24.51 -7.07 -8.48
N ALA A 60 25.40 -8.00 -8.18
CA ALA A 60 25.64 -9.17 -9.02
C ALA A 60 24.43 -10.12 -9.09
N GLU A 61 23.70 -10.23 -7.98
CA GLU A 61 22.51 -11.06 -7.81
C GLU A 61 21.30 -10.50 -8.57
N HIS A 62 21.30 -9.18 -8.86
CA HIS A 62 20.20 -8.47 -9.51
C HIS A 62 20.68 -7.76 -10.80
N PRO A 63 20.86 -8.48 -11.92
CA PRO A 63 21.35 -7.90 -13.17
C PRO A 63 20.50 -6.73 -13.65
N GLY A 64 21.15 -5.59 -13.90
CA GLY A 64 20.50 -4.33 -14.28
C GLY A 64 20.33 -3.35 -13.10
N LEU A 65 20.54 -3.80 -11.85
CA LEU A 65 20.53 -2.96 -10.68
C LEU A 65 21.91 -2.46 -10.32
N VAL A 66 22.01 -1.16 -10.05
CA VAL A 66 23.19 -0.52 -9.50
C VAL A 66 22.86 0.22 -8.22
N LYS A 67 23.73 0.10 -7.23
CA LYS A 67 23.68 0.87 -5.98
C LYS A 67 24.49 2.15 -6.17
N ILE A 68 23.98 3.27 -5.64
CA ILE A 68 24.54 4.61 -5.78
C ILE A 68 24.77 5.18 -4.38
N GLU A 69 26.03 5.39 -4.02
CA GLU A 69 26.46 5.98 -2.77
C GLU A 69 27.17 7.30 -3.07
N THR A 70 26.69 8.40 -2.46
CA THR A 70 27.22 9.74 -2.72
C THR A 70 27.58 10.44 -1.44
N TYR A 71 28.68 11.20 -1.44
CA TYR A 71 28.99 12.15 -0.39
C TYR A 71 29.65 13.41 -0.97
N TYR A 72 29.47 14.50 -0.25
CA TYR A 72 30.00 15.82 -0.60
C TYR A 72 30.99 16.27 0.46
N VAL A 73 32.11 16.84 0.05
CA VAL A 73 33.14 17.41 0.94
C VAL A 73 33.28 18.90 0.69
N ASN A 74 32.96 19.73 1.68
CA ASN A 74 33.16 21.17 1.56
C ASN A 74 34.66 21.51 1.69
N LYS A 75 35.26 21.99 0.63
CA LYS A 75 36.68 22.45 0.57
C LYS A 75 36.81 23.98 0.63
N GLY A 76 35.70 24.69 0.51
CA GLY A 76 35.64 26.14 0.51
C GLY A 76 35.23 26.73 1.86
N LYS A 77 34.65 27.94 1.84
CA LYS A 77 34.07 28.59 3.00
C LYS A 77 32.83 27.79 3.52
N PRO A 78 32.42 28.01 4.77
CA PRO A 78 31.17 27.42 5.29
C PRO A 78 29.96 27.72 4.40
N ILE A 79 29.09 26.72 4.24
CA ILE A 79 27.84 26.80 3.46
C ILE A 79 26.69 26.22 4.28
N THR A 80 25.46 26.65 3.96
CA THR A 80 24.24 26.10 4.51
C THR A 80 23.54 25.29 3.42
N VAL A 81 23.38 23.98 3.65
CA VAL A 81 22.72 23.05 2.73
C VAL A 81 21.26 22.86 3.12
N ARG A 82 20.36 22.98 2.16
CA ARG A 82 18.90 22.84 2.34
C ARG A 82 18.36 21.51 1.82
N ALA A 83 18.92 21.02 0.73
CA ALA A 83 18.47 19.79 0.08
C ALA A 83 19.61 19.17 -0.74
N TYR A 84 19.43 17.89 -1.09
CA TYR A 84 20.28 17.22 -2.08
C TYR A 84 19.44 16.24 -2.93
N GLU A 85 19.95 15.97 -4.11
CA GLU A 85 19.41 14.97 -5.01
C GLU A 85 20.38 13.78 -5.07
N MET A 86 19.87 12.57 -4.83
CA MET A 86 20.66 11.35 -4.77
C MET A 86 20.84 10.70 -6.14
N CYS A 87 19.74 10.71 -6.90
CA CYS A 87 19.69 10.08 -8.22
C CYS A 87 18.68 10.80 -9.10
N ARG A 88 19.01 10.96 -10.36
CA ARG A 88 18.10 11.41 -11.42
C ARG A 88 18.25 10.52 -12.64
N THR A 89 17.16 10.20 -13.29
CA THR A 89 17.16 9.49 -14.56
C THR A 89 16.08 10.01 -15.50
N GLU A 90 16.31 9.84 -16.79
CA GLU A 90 15.35 10.18 -17.84
C GLU A 90 15.06 8.95 -18.68
N VAL A 91 13.80 8.77 -19.03
CA VAL A 91 13.31 7.72 -19.93
C VAL A 91 12.81 8.37 -21.19
N GLU A 92 13.33 7.98 -22.34
CA GLU A 92 12.82 8.44 -23.63
C GLU A 92 11.44 7.85 -23.87
N ALA A 93 10.45 8.71 -24.08
CA ALA A 93 9.09 8.31 -24.38
C ALA A 93 9.00 7.86 -25.86
N LYS A 94 8.89 6.54 -26.07
CA LYS A 94 8.72 5.94 -27.40
C LYS A 94 7.25 5.96 -27.85
N ASP A 95 6.34 5.94 -26.88
CA ASP A 95 4.89 5.95 -27.05
C ASP A 95 4.29 7.23 -26.45
N SER A 96 3.05 7.54 -26.79
CA SER A 96 2.32 8.67 -26.23
C SER A 96 1.98 8.53 -24.73
N VAL A 97 2.15 7.33 -24.18
CA VAL A 97 1.92 7.00 -22.79
C VAL A 97 3.09 6.17 -22.27
N VAL A 98 3.62 6.54 -21.11
CA VAL A 98 4.55 5.76 -20.31
C VAL A 98 3.81 5.38 -19.04
N TRP A 99 3.87 4.13 -18.63
CA TRP A 99 3.26 3.71 -17.36
C TRP A 99 4.22 3.93 -16.20
N SER A 100 3.66 4.17 -15.02
CA SER A 100 4.48 4.44 -13.83
C SER A 100 3.87 3.88 -12.55
N LEU A 101 4.75 3.47 -11.63
CA LEU A 101 4.43 3.26 -10.22
C LEU A 101 4.64 4.58 -9.48
N GLN A 102 3.59 5.07 -8.82
CA GLN A 102 3.57 6.33 -8.07
C GLN A 102 3.25 6.02 -6.60
N PRO A 103 4.24 5.91 -5.72
CA PRO A 103 4.09 5.34 -4.40
C PRO A 103 3.42 6.26 -3.37
N SER A 104 3.28 7.55 -3.67
CA SER A 104 2.57 8.46 -2.77
C SER A 104 1.07 8.44 -3.01
N SER A 105 0.30 8.55 -1.96
CA SER A 105 -1.15 8.57 -1.98
C SER A 105 -1.69 9.93 -1.62
N THR A 106 -2.80 10.32 -2.24
CA THR A 106 -3.58 11.51 -1.90
C THR A 106 -4.88 11.11 -1.22
N ASN A 107 -5.54 12.06 -0.58
CA ASN A 107 -6.88 11.88 -0.03
C ASN A 107 -7.92 11.49 -1.10
N GLY A 108 -7.63 11.72 -2.38
CA GLY A 108 -8.43 11.28 -3.51
C GLY A 108 -8.32 9.78 -3.84
N ARG A 109 -7.47 9.03 -3.14
CA ARG A 109 -7.24 7.59 -3.33
C ARG A 109 -6.91 7.22 -4.78
N LEU A 110 -6.01 8.00 -5.41
CA LEU A 110 -5.60 7.74 -6.79
C LEU A 110 -4.82 6.41 -6.88
N ASP A 111 -4.89 5.80 -8.03
CA ASP A 111 -4.15 4.58 -8.31
C ASP A 111 -2.64 4.78 -8.15
N TRP A 112 -1.96 3.77 -7.65
CA TRP A 112 -0.50 3.75 -7.52
C TRP A 112 0.17 3.56 -8.88
N VAL A 113 -0.52 2.89 -9.79
CA VAL A 113 -0.06 2.62 -11.15
C VAL A 113 -0.85 3.51 -12.10
N LEU A 114 -0.17 4.49 -12.70
CA LEU A 114 -0.76 5.54 -13.51
C LEU A 114 -0.12 5.61 -14.90
N PRO A 115 -0.93 5.91 -15.94
CA PRO A 115 -0.39 6.35 -17.21
C PRO A 115 0.17 7.76 -17.06
N VAL A 116 1.38 7.97 -17.55
CA VAL A 116 2.05 9.26 -17.66
C VAL A 116 2.01 9.72 -19.10
N THR A 117 1.51 10.92 -19.31
CA THR A 117 1.43 11.57 -20.61
C THR A 117 2.10 12.92 -20.58
N GLU A 118 2.31 13.53 -21.73
CA GLU A 118 2.94 14.85 -21.84
C GLU A 118 2.22 15.90 -20.99
N GLY A 119 2.98 16.59 -20.14
CA GLY A 119 2.48 17.57 -19.16
C GLY A 119 2.20 16.99 -17.78
N PHE A 120 2.43 15.70 -17.56
CA PHE A 120 2.30 15.07 -16.23
C PHE A 120 3.37 15.61 -15.27
N LYS A 121 2.96 15.86 -14.03
CA LYS A 121 3.85 16.20 -12.93
C LYS A 121 3.29 15.68 -11.61
N LYS A 122 4.09 14.94 -10.86
CA LYS A 122 3.77 14.48 -9.50
C LYS A 122 5.03 14.46 -8.65
N GLU A 123 4.92 14.94 -7.41
CA GLU A 123 6.05 15.06 -6.49
C GLU A 123 6.40 13.75 -5.78
N ASN A 124 5.41 12.94 -5.46
CA ASN A 124 5.58 11.67 -4.71
C ASN A 124 6.35 11.84 -3.39
N TYR A 125 5.93 12.80 -2.58
CA TYR A 125 6.48 12.97 -1.24
C TYR A 125 6.07 11.82 -0.33
N LEU A 126 7.01 11.22 0.39
CA LEU A 126 6.76 10.09 1.30
C LEU A 126 6.37 10.53 2.71
N GLY A 127 6.48 11.80 3.04
CA GLY A 127 5.93 12.38 4.27
C GLY A 127 4.43 12.65 4.16
N MET A 128 3.74 12.70 5.27
CA MET A 128 2.35 13.16 5.35
C MET A 128 2.29 14.68 5.21
N ASN A 129 1.27 15.21 4.54
CA ASN A 129 0.97 16.64 4.46
C ASN A 129 -0.53 16.86 4.21
N ASN A 130 -0.99 18.11 4.23
CA ASN A 130 -2.41 18.47 4.09
C ASN A 130 -3.10 17.98 2.80
N SER A 131 -2.36 17.62 1.77
CA SER A 131 -2.89 17.13 0.49
C SER A 131 -2.69 15.64 0.28
N ASP A 132 -1.74 15.03 0.98
CA ASP A 132 -1.31 13.65 0.82
C ASP A 132 -1.25 12.94 2.17
N TYR A 133 -1.62 11.68 2.18
CA TYR A 133 -1.38 10.78 3.32
C TYR A 133 -0.04 10.04 3.20
N GLY A 134 0.87 10.58 2.40
CA GLY A 134 2.16 10.02 2.13
C GLY A 134 2.10 8.70 1.36
N GLY A 135 3.25 8.13 1.21
CA GLY A 135 3.45 6.79 0.70
C GLY A 135 4.51 6.12 1.57
N GLY A 136 4.73 4.86 1.36
CA GLY A 136 5.71 4.17 2.16
C GLY A 136 6.58 3.23 1.33
N ILE A 137 6.46 3.26 0.00
CA ILE A 137 7.32 2.49 -0.90
C ILE A 137 8.37 3.47 -1.44
N PRO A 138 9.62 3.41 -0.97
CA PRO A 138 10.65 4.39 -1.36
C PRO A 138 11.22 4.10 -2.76
N MET A 139 10.35 3.93 -3.74
CA MET A 139 10.68 3.63 -5.12
C MET A 139 9.64 4.21 -6.08
N VAL A 140 10.10 4.71 -7.21
CA VAL A 140 9.27 5.09 -8.37
C VAL A 140 9.78 4.34 -9.59
N ASP A 141 8.86 3.92 -10.47
CA ASP A 141 9.17 3.17 -11.68
C ASP A 141 8.46 3.75 -12.90
N LEU A 142 9.15 3.71 -14.03
CA LEU A 142 8.63 4.05 -15.36
C LEU A 142 8.88 2.89 -16.30
N TRP A 143 7.84 2.38 -16.98
CA TRP A 143 8.02 1.32 -17.96
C TRP A 143 7.25 1.56 -19.26
N GLN A 144 7.73 0.92 -20.29
CA GLN A 144 7.16 0.83 -21.61
C GLN A 144 7.10 -0.64 -22.02
N LYS A 145 6.66 -0.92 -23.23
CA LYS A 145 6.46 -2.30 -23.72
C LYS A 145 7.71 -3.19 -23.59
N ASP A 146 8.89 -2.62 -23.76
CA ASP A 146 10.17 -3.35 -23.78
C ASP A 146 10.82 -3.50 -22.39
N GLY A 147 10.32 -2.81 -21.39
CA GLY A 147 10.85 -2.76 -20.02
C GLY A 147 10.83 -1.36 -19.44
N GLY A 148 11.48 -1.20 -18.28
CA GLY A 148 11.43 0.03 -17.51
C GLY A 148 12.71 0.38 -16.78
N VAL A 149 12.65 1.48 -16.06
CA VAL A 149 13.69 1.95 -15.14
C VAL A 149 13.06 2.38 -13.84
N ALA A 150 13.49 1.78 -12.75
CA ALA A 150 13.12 2.17 -11.40
C ALA A 150 14.27 2.89 -10.70
N ILE A 151 13.94 3.82 -9.82
CA ILE A 151 14.87 4.42 -8.85
C ILE A 151 14.24 4.38 -7.46
N GLY A 152 15.07 4.27 -6.43
CA GLY A 152 14.60 4.24 -5.05
C GLY A 152 15.72 4.22 -4.04
N LEU A 153 15.38 4.03 -2.75
CA LEU A 153 16.34 3.95 -1.65
C LEU A 153 16.53 2.51 -1.17
N ILE A 154 17.75 2.24 -0.72
CA ILE A 154 18.11 1.04 0.06
C ILE A 154 18.46 1.51 1.47
N GLU A 155 17.41 1.80 2.27
CA GLU A 155 17.56 2.28 3.65
C GLU A 155 16.74 1.38 4.59
N PRO A 156 17.22 1.11 5.82
CA PRO A 156 16.52 0.21 6.75
C PRO A 156 15.25 0.82 7.36
N VAL A 157 15.04 2.12 7.20
CA VAL A 157 13.90 2.88 7.71
C VAL A 157 13.34 3.82 6.65
N LEU A 158 12.07 4.20 6.81
CA LEU A 158 11.45 5.22 5.96
C LEU A 158 12.23 6.53 6.06
N ARG A 159 12.49 7.16 4.91
CA ARG A 159 12.99 8.53 4.82
C ARG A 159 11.96 9.41 4.13
N MET A 160 11.72 10.60 4.67
CA MET A 160 10.80 11.58 4.09
C MET A 160 11.42 12.24 2.86
N ILE A 161 11.39 11.54 1.74
CA ILE A 161 11.94 11.99 0.46
C ILE A 161 10.84 12.33 -0.53
N SER A 162 11.18 13.15 -1.53
CA SER A 162 10.39 13.34 -2.73
C SER A 162 10.95 12.50 -3.88
N MET A 163 10.05 11.95 -4.69
CA MET A 163 10.39 11.19 -5.90
C MET A 163 9.65 11.79 -7.11
N PRO A 164 9.98 13.03 -7.51
CA PRO A 164 9.27 13.72 -8.58
C PRO A 164 9.34 12.96 -9.89
N VAL A 165 8.18 12.88 -10.57
CA VAL A 165 8.04 12.40 -11.94
C VAL A 165 7.47 13.53 -12.77
N GLU A 166 8.15 13.89 -13.85
CA GLU A 166 7.73 14.98 -14.73
C GLU A 166 7.92 14.62 -16.21
N TRP A 167 6.86 14.79 -17.02
CA TRP A 167 6.96 14.81 -18.48
C TRP A 167 6.60 16.22 -18.98
N LYS A 168 7.62 17.02 -19.29
CA LYS A 168 7.45 18.38 -19.79
C LYS A 168 6.79 18.37 -21.16
N ARG A 169 5.92 19.35 -21.42
CA ARG A 169 5.29 19.52 -22.74
C ARG A 169 6.38 19.77 -23.81
N TYR A 170 6.19 19.14 -24.96
CA TYR A 170 7.09 19.22 -26.10
C TYR A 170 8.48 18.61 -25.84
N ASP A 171 8.59 17.77 -24.84
CA ASP A 171 9.76 16.95 -24.57
C ASP A 171 9.45 15.49 -24.96
N ASN A 172 10.45 14.73 -25.36
CA ASN A 172 10.34 13.31 -25.62
C ASN A 172 10.84 12.45 -24.45
N LYS A 173 11.02 13.07 -23.29
CA LYS A 173 11.56 12.41 -22.11
C LYS A 173 10.68 12.61 -20.88
N VAL A 174 10.58 11.54 -20.08
CA VAL A 174 10.04 11.57 -18.75
C VAL A 174 11.19 11.51 -17.76
N SER A 175 11.27 12.48 -16.87
CA SER A 175 12.30 12.53 -15.82
C SER A 175 11.73 12.03 -14.49
N MET A 176 12.58 11.37 -13.70
CA MET A 176 12.34 11.05 -12.29
C MET A 176 13.60 11.28 -11.47
N ALA A 177 13.45 11.66 -10.20
CA ALA A 177 14.56 11.93 -9.29
C ALA A 177 14.24 11.47 -7.87
N LEU A 178 15.28 11.33 -7.04
CA LEU A 178 15.20 11.12 -5.61
C LEU A 178 15.78 12.35 -4.91
N ARG A 179 14.98 13.06 -4.14
CA ARG A 179 15.33 14.30 -3.49
C ARG A 179 15.04 14.23 -1.99
N TYR A 180 15.98 14.71 -1.16
CA TYR A 180 15.81 14.91 0.26
C TYR A 180 15.94 16.38 0.60
N GLU A 181 15.00 16.92 1.37
CA GLU A 181 15.04 18.27 1.93
C GLU A 181 15.23 18.17 3.44
N PHE A 182 16.22 18.90 3.95
CA PHE A 182 16.42 18.98 5.39
C PHE A 182 15.31 19.80 6.01
N GLU A 183 14.74 19.31 7.09
CA GLU A 183 13.79 20.06 7.90
C GLU A 183 14.40 21.38 8.41
N TRP A 184 15.63 21.30 8.88
CA TRP A 184 16.47 22.47 9.19
C TRP A 184 17.73 22.43 8.34
N PRO A 185 18.05 23.55 7.67
CA PRO A 185 19.28 23.62 6.87
C PRO A 185 20.51 23.25 7.69
N VAL A 186 21.42 22.47 7.10
CA VAL A 186 22.63 21.97 7.75
C VAL A 186 23.83 22.82 7.36
N GLU A 187 24.59 23.28 8.35
CA GLU A 187 25.86 23.98 8.10
C GLU A 187 26.98 22.97 7.85
N LEU A 188 27.69 23.16 6.73
CA LEU A 188 28.92 22.45 6.42
C LEU A 188 30.11 23.41 6.46
N ASN A 189 30.96 23.24 7.47
CA ASN A 189 32.22 23.95 7.57
C ASN A 189 33.25 23.44 6.58
N THR A 190 34.36 24.14 6.41
CA THR A 190 35.47 23.70 5.59
C THR A 190 36.02 22.36 6.10
N GLY A 191 36.01 21.34 5.24
CA GLY A 191 36.45 19.99 5.57
C GLY A 191 35.33 19.04 5.99
N ASP A 192 34.13 19.55 6.27
CA ASP A 192 32.97 18.70 6.63
C ASP A 192 32.52 17.86 5.44
N THR A 193 31.96 16.69 5.75
CA THR A 193 31.45 15.74 4.76
C THR A 193 29.96 15.51 5.01
N LEU A 194 29.15 15.61 3.95
CA LEU A 194 27.73 15.27 3.93
C LEU A 194 27.54 13.97 3.14
N HIS A 195 27.06 12.92 3.81
CA HIS A 195 26.65 11.68 3.16
C HIS A 195 25.17 11.74 2.79
N THR A 196 24.83 11.29 1.58
CA THR A 196 23.44 11.09 1.17
C THR A 196 22.97 9.71 1.58
N PHE A 197 21.65 9.48 1.52
CA PHE A 197 21.11 8.13 1.62
C PHE A 197 21.55 7.29 0.43
N THR A 198 21.56 5.96 0.61
CA THR A 198 21.90 5.01 -0.45
C THR A 198 20.74 4.88 -1.42
N ALA A 199 20.99 5.21 -2.69
CA ALA A 199 20.02 5.08 -3.76
C ALA A 199 20.31 3.85 -4.63
N PHE A 200 19.33 3.43 -5.42
CA PHE A 200 19.54 2.48 -6.51
C PHE A 200 18.89 2.98 -7.80
N ARG A 201 19.40 2.45 -8.93
CA ARG A 201 18.78 2.52 -10.25
C ARG A 201 18.72 1.10 -10.82
N TYR A 202 17.55 0.72 -11.32
CA TYR A 202 17.30 -0.61 -11.85
C TYR A 202 16.70 -0.56 -13.25
N GLU A 203 17.39 -1.12 -14.24
CA GLU A 203 16.86 -1.37 -15.58
C GLU A 203 16.25 -2.78 -15.61
N HIS A 204 14.97 -2.88 -15.91
CA HIS A 204 14.24 -4.14 -15.85
C HIS A 204 13.42 -4.41 -17.12
N LYS A 205 13.01 -5.67 -17.28
CA LYS A 205 12.01 -6.09 -18.26
C LYS A 205 10.63 -6.13 -17.60
N GLY A 206 9.58 -6.10 -18.43
CA GLY A 206 8.21 -6.18 -17.95
C GLY A 206 7.74 -4.84 -17.34
N ASP A 207 6.95 -4.93 -16.30
CA ASP A 207 6.29 -3.82 -15.64
C ASP A 207 6.73 -3.64 -14.19
N PHE A 208 6.00 -2.82 -13.44
CA PHE A 208 6.26 -2.50 -12.03
C PHE A 208 6.39 -3.73 -11.12
N TYR A 209 5.82 -4.88 -11.49
CA TYR A 209 5.99 -6.10 -10.71
C TYR A 209 7.46 -6.47 -10.57
N ASN A 210 8.20 -6.50 -11.69
CA ASN A 210 9.60 -6.88 -11.66
C ASN A 210 10.45 -5.87 -10.88
N ALA A 211 10.13 -4.57 -10.99
CA ALA A 211 10.79 -3.53 -10.22
C ALA A 211 10.54 -3.70 -8.71
N LEU A 212 9.28 -3.87 -8.29
CA LEU A 212 8.91 -4.07 -6.89
C LEU A 212 9.47 -5.38 -6.31
N HIS A 213 9.49 -6.46 -7.10
CA HIS A 213 10.00 -7.75 -6.67
C HIS A 213 11.51 -7.66 -6.36
N THR A 214 12.30 -7.17 -7.31
CA THR A 214 13.74 -6.97 -7.12
C THR A 214 14.03 -5.98 -5.99
N PHE A 215 13.27 -4.88 -5.91
CA PHE A 215 13.38 -3.95 -4.79
C PHE A 215 13.17 -4.65 -3.44
N SER A 216 12.13 -5.48 -3.31
CA SER A 216 11.85 -6.19 -2.07
C SER A 216 12.96 -7.19 -1.71
N GLU A 217 13.52 -7.91 -2.71
CA GLU A 217 14.66 -8.81 -2.50
C GLU A 217 15.88 -8.04 -1.99
N VAL A 218 16.25 -6.94 -2.65
CA VAL A 218 17.39 -6.08 -2.24
C VAL A 218 17.18 -5.50 -0.84
N MET A 219 15.95 -5.08 -0.49
CA MET A 219 15.65 -4.58 0.86
C MET A 219 15.79 -5.67 1.93
N GLN A 220 15.46 -6.92 1.61
CA GLN A 220 15.68 -8.05 2.51
C GLN A 220 17.17 -8.37 2.67
N GLU A 221 17.93 -8.35 1.59
CA GLU A 221 19.35 -8.68 1.57
C GLU A 221 20.24 -7.59 2.19
N GLU A 222 20.03 -6.32 1.81
CA GLU A 222 20.90 -5.19 2.15
C GLU A 222 20.39 -4.39 3.37
N ALA A 223 19.08 -4.17 3.49
CA ALA A 223 18.50 -3.41 4.59
C ALA A 223 17.98 -4.29 5.75
N GLY A 224 18.07 -5.62 5.62
CA GLY A 224 17.71 -6.55 6.68
C GLY A 224 16.21 -6.64 6.99
N ILE A 225 15.36 -6.31 6.02
CA ILE A 225 13.91 -6.45 6.16
C ILE A 225 13.55 -7.95 6.14
N VAL A 226 12.80 -8.41 7.14
CA VAL A 226 12.36 -9.81 7.25
C VAL A 226 10.86 -9.86 7.16
N LEU A 227 10.33 -10.47 6.12
CA LEU A 227 8.89 -10.63 5.91
C LEU A 227 8.38 -11.84 6.72
N PRO A 228 7.21 -11.74 7.37
CA PRO A 228 6.65 -12.83 8.15
C PRO A 228 6.06 -13.92 7.25
N GLU A 229 6.07 -15.15 7.75
CA GLU A 229 5.22 -16.21 7.21
C GLU A 229 3.78 -16.01 7.72
N PRO A 230 2.78 -16.00 6.84
CA PRO A 230 1.39 -15.82 7.26
C PRO A 230 0.86 -17.08 7.94
N GLU A 231 -0.01 -16.89 8.93
CA GLU A 231 -0.74 -17.98 9.56
C GLU A 231 -1.65 -18.68 8.54
N PRO A 232 -1.86 -20.01 8.63
CA PRO A 232 -2.79 -20.72 7.75
C PRO A 232 -4.19 -20.10 7.73
N GLU A 233 -4.65 -19.57 8.85
CA GLU A 233 -5.94 -18.93 9.03
C GLU A 233 -6.06 -17.62 8.25
N ALA A 234 -4.95 -16.95 7.95
CA ALA A 234 -4.95 -15.71 7.15
C ALA A 234 -5.48 -15.93 5.70
N PHE A 235 -5.49 -17.18 5.22
CA PHE A 235 -6.01 -17.53 3.90
C PHE A 235 -7.49 -17.94 3.91
N GLU A 236 -8.15 -17.88 5.04
CA GLU A 236 -9.55 -18.29 5.15
C GLU A 236 -10.52 -17.16 4.73
N PRO A 237 -11.70 -17.53 4.16
CA PRO A 237 -12.67 -16.54 3.66
C PRO A 237 -13.19 -15.58 4.73
N VAL A 238 -13.39 -14.32 4.36
CA VAL A 238 -13.75 -13.22 5.27
C VAL A 238 -15.18 -12.73 5.01
N TRP A 239 -16.00 -12.64 6.04
CA TRP A 239 -17.21 -11.84 6.05
C TRP A 239 -17.00 -10.59 6.93
N CYS A 240 -17.33 -9.40 6.40
CA CYS A 240 -17.16 -8.13 7.09
C CYS A 240 -18.51 -7.53 7.47
N ALA A 241 -18.65 -7.15 8.73
CA ALA A 241 -19.87 -6.53 9.26
C ALA A 241 -20.14 -5.11 8.71
N TRP A 242 -19.19 -4.51 8.00
CA TRP A 242 -19.36 -3.21 7.34
C TRP A 242 -20.55 -3.14 6.38
N GLY A 243 -21.11 -4.27 5.96
CA GLY A 243 -22.37 -4.29 5.23
C GLY A 243 -23.53 -3.61 5.97
N TYR A 244 -23.47 -3.52 7.30
CA TYR A 244 -24.39 -2.76 8.16
C TYR A 244 -23.94 -1.31 8.39
N GLU A 245 -22.81 -0.90 7.83
CA GLU A 245 -22.15 0.39 8.09
C GLU A 245 -21.91 0.62 9.60
N ARG A 246 -21.54 1.84 9.99
CA ARG A 246 -21.25 2.20 11.40
C ARG A 246 -22.42 2.02 12.38
N THR A 247 -23.58 1.56 11.94
CA THR A 247 -24.79 1.50 12.78
C THR A 247 -25.17 0.11 13.25
N PHE A 248 -24.37 -0.91 12.94
CA PHE A 248 -24.65 -2.29 13.35
C PHE A 248 -24.76 -2.46 14.87
N THR A 249 -25.53 -3.42 15.28
CA THR A 249 -25.74 -3.82 16.66
C THR A 249 -25.19 -5.21 16.91
N ILE A 250 -24.92 -5.53 18.15
CA ILE A 250 -24.49 -6.89 18.53
C ILE A 250 -25.48 -7.96 18.06
N ASN A 251 -26.80 -7.69 18.10
CA ASN A 251 -27.83 -8.65 17.70
C ASN A 251 -27.83 -8.87 16.17
N GLU A 252 -27.58 -7.83 15.37
CA GLU A 252 -27.42 -7.96 13.92
C GLU A 252 -26.22 -8.83 13.55
N VAL A 253 -25.06 -8.58 14.17
CA VAL A 253 -23.87 -9.42 13.94
C VAL A 253 -24.18 -10.87 14.33
N ILE A 254 -24.63 -11.14 15.56
CA ILE A 254 -24.91 -12.50 16.04
C ILE A 254 -26.00 -13.16 15.20
N GLY A 255 -27.05 -12.42 14.81
CA GLY A 255 -28.16 -12.94 13.99
C GLY A 255 -27.73 -13.35 12.57
N THR A 256 -26.62 -12.81 12.06
CA THR A 256 -26.06 -13.13 10.74
C THR A 256 -25.13 -14.35 10.76
N LEU A 257 -24.52 -14.67 11.90
CA LEU A 257 -23.45 -15.67 12.01
C LEU A 257 -23.81 -17.06 11.47
N ASP A 258 -25.04 -17.54 11.64
CA ASP A 258 -25.47 -18.83 11.12
C ASP A 258 -25.40 -18.84 9.58
N LYS A 259 -25.80 -17.75 8.94
CA LYS A 259 -25.73 -17.60 7.49
C LYS A 259 -24.29 -17.46 7.00
N VAL A 260 -23.44 -16.72 7.72
CA VAL A 260 -22.01 -16.57 7.44
C VAL A 260 -21.31 -17.94 7.45
N ALA A 261 -21.54 -18.73 8.51
CA ALA A 261 -21.00 -20.08 8.63
C ALA A 261 -21.53 -21.03 7.53
N GLU A 262 -22.85 -20.98 7.25
CA GLU A 262 -23.49 -21.79 6.20
C GLU A 262 -22.90 -21.52 4.81
N LEU A 263 -22.58 -20.27 4.50
CA LEU A 263 -21.96 -19.88 3.24
C LEU A 263 -20.47 -20.20 3.17
N GLY A 264 -19.87 -20.64 4.29
CA GLY A 264 -18.52 -21.17 4.33
C GLY A 264 -17.42 -20.15 4.64
N PHE A 265 -17.78 -18.96 5.10
CA PHE A 265 -16.84 -17.98 5.65
C PHE A 265 -16.25 -18.47 6.96
N LYS A 266 -15.03 -18.03 7.26
CA LYS A 266 -14.30 -18.42 8.46
C LYS A 266 -13.91 -17.23 9.33
N TRP A 267 -13.69 -16.07 8.75
CA TRP A 267 -13.46 -14.83 9.49
C TRP A 267 -14.73 -14.00 9.56
N VAL A 268 -14.93 -13.39 10.73
CA VAL A 268 -15.93 -12.36 10.99
C VAL A 268 -15.18 -11.09 11.37
N ASP A 269 -15.11 -10.13 10.45
CA ASP A 269 -14.55 -8.82 10.74
C ASP A 269 -15.62 -7.93 11.37
N VAL A 270 -15.47 -7.67 12.67
CA VAL A 270 -16.28 -6.69 13.40
C VAL A 270 -15.70 -5.32 13.10
N ASP A 271 -16.30 -4.64 12.14
CA ASP A 271 -15.77 -3.42 11.53
C ASP A 271 -16.05 -2.16 12.37
N ASP A 272 -15.74 -0.97 11.81
CA ASP A 272 -15.99 0.33 12.41
C ASP A 272 -17.45 0.52 12.85
N GLY A 273 -17.64 0.99 14.08
CA GLY A 273 -18.99 1.29 14.59
C GLY A 273 -19.31 0.74 15.98
N PHE A 274 -18.47 -0.08 16.60
CA PHE A 274 -18.67 -0.56 17.96
C PHE A 274 -18.22 0.44 19.03
N GLN A 275 -17.20 1.25 18.72
CA GLN A 275 -16.54 2.19 19.62
C GLN A 275 -17.37 3.43 19.90
N ILE A 276 -17.14 4.04 21.06
CA ILE A 276 -17.73 5.32 21.45
C ILE A 276 -16.99 6.49 20.80
N ALA A 277 -15.67 6.37 20.65
CA ALA A 277 -14.77 7.35 20.06
C ALA A 277 -13.43 6.68 19.76
N GLU A 278 -12.72 7.14 18.74
CA GLU A 278 -11.30 6.85 18.53
C GLU A 278 -10.50 7.38 19.73
N GLY A 279 -9.53 6.62 20.19
CA GLY A 279 -8.74 6.91 21.40
C GLY A 279 -9.28 6.22 22.65
N ASP A 280 -10.53 6.40 23.02
CA ASP A 280 -11.12 5.77 24.19
C ASP A 280 -11.43 4.28 23.98
N TRP A 281 -11.84 3.89 22.78
CA TRP A 281 -12.08 2.48 22.37
C TRP A 281 -13.00 1.68 23.31
N GLU A 282 -13.89 2.37 24.01
CA GLU A 282 -14.97 1.76 24.76
C GLU A 282 -16.17 1.48 23.84
N THR A 283 -17.02 0.55 24.21
CA THR A 283 -18.20 0.24 23.40
C THR A 283 -19.28 1.30 23.54
N ASN A 284 -19.99 1.57 22.46
CA ASN A 284 -21.10 2.51 22.44
C ASN A 284 -22.45 1.85 22.86
N LYS A 285 -23.54 2.62 22.82
CA LYS A 285 -24.88 2.20 23.24
C LYS A 285 -25.47 1.02 22.46
N ARG A 286 -24.91 0.65 21.30
CA ARG A 286 -25.33 -0.52 20.51
C ARG A 286 -24.75 -1.82 21.06
N PHE A 287 -23.78 -1.70 21.97
CA PHE A 287 -23.15 -2.78 22.75
C PHE A 287 -23.31 -2.48 24.26
N PRO A 288 -24.57 -2.46 24.78
CA PRO A 288 -24.88 -1.92 26.11
C PRO A 288 -24.25 -2.73 27.25
N GLY A 289 -23.87 -3.96 27.00
CA GLY A 289 -23.17 -4.81 27.97
C GLY A 289 -21.69 -4.58 28.09
N GLY A 290 -21.12 -3.65 27.26
CA GLY A 290 -19.68 -3.36 27.29
C GLY A 290 -18.82 -4.57 26.92
N ASP A 291 -17.76 -4.80 27.69
CA ASP A 291 -16.85 -5.94 27.51
C ASP A 291 -17.57 -7.30 27.47
N ARG A 292 -18.69 -7.45 28.20
CA ARG A 292 -19.49 -8.69 28.18
C ARG A 292 -20.18 -8.92 26.84
N ASP A 293 -20.61 -7.88 26.16
CA ASP A 293 -21.24 -8.00 24.84
C ASP A 293 -20.19 -8.36 23.79
N MET A 294 -19.01 -7.74 23.84
CA MET A 294 -17.90 -8.07 22.93
C MET A 294 -17.47 -9.53 23.13
N ARG A 295 -17.28 -9.97 24.37
CA ARG A 295 -16.96 -11.36 24.69
C ARG A 295 -18.05 -12.33 24.25
N ARG A 296 -19.32 -12.03 24.49
CA ARG A 296 -20.45 -12.85 24.02
C ARG A 296 -20.45 -13.00 22.50
N MET A 297 -20.13 -11.93 21.78
CA MET A 297 -20.09 -11.96 20.32
C MET A 297 -18.97 -12.85 19.81
N THR A 298 -17.77 -12.74 20.34
CA THR A 298 -16.64 -13.61 19.96
C THR A 298 -16.90 -15.08 20.35
N ASP A 299 -17.46 -15.35 21.52
CA ASP A 299 -17.86 -16.70 21.94
C ASP A 299 -18.90 -17.31 20.96
N GLU A 300 -19.86 -16.51 20.45
CA GLU A 300 -20.85 -16.94 19.45
C GLU A 300 -20.20 -17.19 18.06
N ILE A 301 -19.17 -16.43 17.68
CA ILE A 301 -18.38 -16.65 16.48
C ILE A 301 -17.61 -17.97 16.61
N HIS A 302 -16.86 -18.15 17.70
CA HIS A 302 -16.07 -19.34 17.96
C HIS A 302 -16.91 -20.61 18.07
N ARG A 303 -18.12 -20.55 18.68
CA ARG A 303 -19.05 -21.66 18.78
C ARG A 303 -19.45 -22.22 17.41
N ARG A 304 -19.36 -21.40 16.35
CA ARG A 304 -19.62 -21.80 14.95
C ARG A 304 -18.36 -22.23 14.18
N GLY A 305 -17.23 -22.35 14.86
CA GLY A 305 -15.94 -22.72 14.25
C GLY A 305 -15.38 -21.64 13.32
N MET A 306 -15.64 -20.38 13.63
CA MET A 306 -15.14 -19.19 12.93
C MET A 306 -14.20 -18.40 13.82
N TYR A 307 -13.42 -17.50 13.22
CA TYR A 307 -12.48 -16.58 13.86
C TYR A 307 -13.05 -15.17 13.88
N ALA A 308 -12.71 -14.38 14.90
CA ALA A 308 -13.14 -13.01 15.07
C ALA A 308 -11.97 -12.03 14.86
N LYS A 309 -12.13 -11.02 13.98
CA LYS A 309 -11.17 -9.93 13.77
C LYS A 309 -11.84 -8.61 14.15
N LEU A 310 -11.11 -7.76 14.88
CA LEU A 310 -11.62 -6.46 15.32
C LEU A 310 -11.02 -5.34 14.48
N TRP A 311 -11.85 -4.46 13.96
CA TRP A 311 -11.43 -3.20 13.35
C TRP A 311 -10.90 -2.23 14.42
N TRP A 312 -9.82 -1.55 14.10
CA TRP A 312 -9.18 -0.59 14.98
C TRP A 312 -8.40 0.45 14.17
N ALA A 313 -8.61 1.74 14.46
CA ALA A 313 -7.83 2.85 13.90
C ALA A 313 -6.85 3.39 14.96
N PRO A 314 -5.67 2.76 15.13
CA PRO A 314 -4.69 3.24 16.10
C PRO A 314 -4.17 4.63 15.71
N LEU A 315 -3.54 5.31 16.67
CA LEU A 315 -2.94 6.62 16.50
C LEU A 315 -3.95 7.74 16.17
N ALA A 316 -5.25 7.47 16.22
CA ALA A 316 -6.31 8.47 16.12
C ALA A 316 -7.00 8.63 17.47
N ALA A 317 -7.25 9.87 17.90
CA ALA A 317 -8.00 10.17 19.10
C ALA A 317 -8.91 11.37 18.90
N ASP A 318 -10.22 11.17 19.13
CA ASP A 318 -11.23 12.20 18.91
C ASP A 318 -11.11 13.35 19.90
N PRO A 319 -11.35 14.58 19.47
CA PRO A 319 -11.38 15.73 20.35
C PRO A 319 -12.37 15.53 21.52
N GLY A 320 -11.89 15.76 22.74
CA GLY A 320 -12.72 15.68 23.94
C GLY A 320 -12.83 14.29 24.58
N THR A 321 -12.15 13.29 24.07
CA THR A 321 -12.01 11.97 24.69
C THR A 321 -11.40 12.05 26.09
N LYS A 322 -11.60 11.01 26.88
CA LYS A 322 -10.97 10.88 28.18
C LYS A 322 -9.46 10.76 28.04
N LEU A 323 -9.02 9.98 27.05
CA LEU A 323 -7.60 9.80 26.74
C LEU A 323 -6.88 11.14 26.58
N LEU A 324 -7.36 12.02 25.70
CA LEU A 324 -6.71 13.32 25.45
C LEU A 324 -6.79 14.31 26.62
N LYS A 325 -7.77 14.16 27.52
CA LYS A 325 -7.84 14.95 28.76
C LYS A 325 -6.84 14.51 29.80
N GLU A 326 -6.61 13.21 29.90
CA GLU A 326 -5.71 12.62 30.90
C GLU A 326 -4.25 12.60 30.40
N HIS A 327 -4.06 12.45 29.08
CA HIS A 327 -2.76 12.28 28.41
C HIS A 327 -2.57 13.15 27.17
N PRO A 328 -2.66 14.50 27.29
CA PRO A 328 -2.47 15.39 26.17
C PRO A 328 -1.05 15.32 25.57
N GLU A 329 -0.07 14.86 26.35
CA GLU A 329 1.32 14.66 25.94
C GLU A 329 1.50 13.55 24.88
N MET A 330 0.48 12.74 24.62
CA MET A 330 0.52 11.72 23.56
C MET A 330 0.32 12.29 22.16
N MET A 331 -0.22 13.51 22.04
CA MET A 331 -0.50 14.11 20.73
C MET A 331 0.79 14.42 19.98
N LEU A 332 0.83 14.09 18.70
CA LEU A 332 1.84 14.58 17.77
C LEU A 332 1.63 16.07 17.55
N LEU A 333 2.69 16.86 17.70
CA LEU A 333 2.62 18.32 17.52
C LEU A 333 3.35 18.75 16.24
N THR A 334 2.74 19.66 15.51
CA THR A 334 3.34 20.33 14.35
C THR A 334 4.46 21.29 14.76
N ASP A 335 5.18 21.87 13.81
CA ASP A 335 6.19 22.92 14.02
C ASP A 335 5.59 24.23 14.61
N GLU A 336 4.27 24.42 14.49
CA GLU A 336 3.52 25.50 15.12
C GLU A 336 3.05 25.15 16.55
N TRP A 337 3.45 24.00 17.09
CA TRP A 337 3.05 23.47 18.42
C TRP A 337 1.54 23.26 18.54
N THR A 338 0.89 22.93 17.44
CA THR A 338 -0.52 22.55 17.42
C THR A 338 -0.65 21.04 17.18
N PRO A 339 -1.67 20.38 17.75
CA PRO A 339 -1.91 18.98 17.48
C PRO A 339 -2.11 18.73 16.00
N GLU A 340 -1.43 17.71 15.45
CA GLU A 340 -1.66 17.24 14.09
C GLU A 340 -3.05 16.65 13.97
N TYR A 341 -3.73 16.94 12.84
CA TYR A 341 -5.14 16.62 12.64
C TYR A 341 -5.36 15.66 11.47
N ILE A 342 -5.99 14.54 11.77
CA ILE A 342 -6.38 13.54 10.77
C ILE A 342 -7.77 13.92 10.24
N SER A 343 -7.82 14.63 9.13
CA SER A 343 -9.06 15.18 8.56
C SER A 343 -10.11 14.10 8.19
N TRP A 344 -9.67 12.91 7.84
CA TRP A 344 -10.56 11.80 7.47
C TRP A 344 -11.37 11.26 8.66
N TRP A 345 -10.75 11.29 9.87
CA TRP A 345 -11.34 10.75 11.09
C TRP A 345 -11.89 11.85 12.04
N ASP A 346 -11.70 13.12 11.71
CA ASP A 346 -11.95 14.25 12.63
C ASP A 346 -11.22 14.09 13.98
N SER A 347 -10.02 13.49 13.97
CA SER A 347 -9.26 13.10 15.15
C SER A 347 -7.91 13.79 15.21
N TYR A 348 -7.30 13.86 16.40
CA TYR A 348 -5.90 14.23 16.56
C TYR A 348 -5.00 13.00 16.41
N TYR A 349 -3.81 13.24 15.87
CA TYR A 349 -2.79 12.22 15.71
C TYR A 349 -2.07 11.97 17.03
N LEU A 350 -1.98 10.71 17.47
CA LEU A 350 -1.14 10.29 18.59
C LEU A 350 0.26 9.96 18.08
N SER A 351 1.29 10.50 18.71
CA SER A 351 2.67 10.21 18.33
C SER A 351 2.98 8.70 18.44
N PRO A 352 3.40 8.04 17.34
CA PRO A 352 3.67 6.60 17.35
C PRO A 352 4.87 6.21 18.21
N VAL A 353 5.71 7.19 18.56
CA VAL A 353 6.95 6.99 19.31
C VAL A 353 6.86 7.43 20.77
N ASN A 354 5.74 8.03 21.16
CA ASN A 354 5.53 8.45 22.55
C ASN A 354 5.34 7.21 23.45
N PRO A 355 6.07 7.09 24.58
CA PRO A 355 5.95 5.95 25.49
C PRO A 355 4.54 5.70 26.00
N HIS A 356 3.76 6.75 26.31
CA HIS A 356 2.38 6.61 26.77
C HIS A 356 1.45 6.09 25.68
N THR A 357 1.71 6.43 24.40
CA THR A 357 0.99 5.82 23.26
C THR A 357 1.24 4.32 23.20
N THR A 358 2.49 3.88 23.43
CA THR A 358 2.84 2.46 23.49
C THR A 358 2.15 1.76 24.67
N GLU A 359 2.15 2.36 25.86
CA GLU A 359 1.47 1.80 27.05
C GLU A 359 -0.04 1.67 26.84
N HIS A 360 -0.69 2.71 26.32
CA HIS A 360 -2.10 2.71 25.97
C HIS A 360 -2.43 1.63 24.93
N THR A 361 -1.63 1.53 23.88
CA THR A 361 -1.74 0.50 22.85
C THR A 361 -1.69 -0.91 23.46
N ASN A 362 -0.73 -1.20 24.33
CA ASN A 362 -0.59 -2.51 24.97
C ASN A 362 -1.78 -2.85 25.87
N MET A 363 -2.35 -1.86 26.55
CA MET A 363 -3.59 -2.03 27.32
C MET A 363 -4.77 -2.39 26.41
N LEU A 364 -4.90 -1.71 25.26
CA LEU A 364 -5.96 -2.00 24.27
C LEU A 364 -5.79 -3.39 23.65
N LEU A 365 -4.57 -3.77 23.26
CA LEU A 365 -4.30 -5.11 22.70
C LEU A 365 -4.70 -6.23 23.69
N LYS A 366 -4.39 -6.06 24.96
CA LYS A 366 -4.82 -7.00 26.01
C LYS A 366 -6.35 -7.03 26.10
N ARG A 367 -7.03 -5.87 26.05
CA ARG A 367 -8.50 -5.81 26.06
C ARG A 367 -9.11 -6.52 24.87
N PHE A 368 -8.61 -6.26 23.67
CA PHE A 368 -9.15 -6.81 22.41
C PHE A 368 -8.91 -8.31 22.28
N LEU A 369 -7.70 -8.77 22.52
CA LEU A 369 -7.30 -10.15 22.22
C LEU A 369 -7.47 -11.10 23.41
N ASP A 370 -7.35 -10.62 24.66
CA ASP A 370 -7.54 -11.45 25.86
C ASP A 370 -8.95 -11.28 26.44
N THR A 371 -9.35 -10.04 26.81
CA THR A 371 -10.63 -9.82 27.49
C THR A 371 -11.81 -10.07 26.55
N TRP A 372 -11.78 -9.52 25.34
CA TRP A 372 -12.83 -9.72 24.32
C TRP A 372 -12.61 -10.98 23.49
N ASN A 373 -11.42 -11.56 23.51
CA ASN A 373 -11.06 -12.84 22.85
C ASN A 373 -11.18 -12.81 21.33
N PHE A 374 -10.72 -11.73 20.70
CA PHE A 374 -10.56 -11.69 19.26
C PHE A 374 -9.30 -12.44 18.82
N ASP A 375 -9.35 -13.05 17.61
CA ASP A 375 -8.25 -13.83 17.02
C ASP A 375 -7.36 -12.98 16.12
N GLY A 376 -7.71 -11.71 15.90
CA GLY A 376 -6.93 -10.82 15.04
C GLY A 376 -7.45 -9.39 15.03
N LEU A 377 -6.71 -8.55 14.28
CA LEU A 377 -7.01 -7.12 14.14
C LEU A 377 -7.03 -6.72 12.67
N LYS A 378 -8.01 -5.89 12.29
CA LYS A 378 -8.04 -5.09 11.07
C LYS A 378 -7.65 -3.67 11.45
N ILE A 379 -6.39 -3.31 11.24
CA ILE A 379 -5.85 -1.99 11.53
C ILE A 379 -6.10 -1.10 10.33
N ASP A 380 -6.82 0.01 10.53
CA ASP A 380 -7.33 0.84 9.44
C ASP A 380 -6.96 2.31 9.59
N GLY A 381 -6.72 2.95 8.46
CA GLY A 381 -6.52 4.40 8.38
C GLY A 381 -5.46 4.84 7.38
N GLN A 382 -5.75 5.92 6.67
CA GLN A 382 -4.83 6.54 5.72
C GLN A 382 -3.58 7.09 6.42
N HIS A 383 -3.75 7.58 7.65
CA HIS A 383 -2.70 8.14 8.51
C HIS A 383 -1.65 7.09 8.98
N LEU A 384 -1.89 5.81 8.71
CA LEU A 384 -0.96 4.74 9.10
C LEU A 384 0.24 4.59 8.16
N ASN A 385 0.25 5.27 7.00
CA ASN A 385 1.35 5.13 6.05
C ASN A 385 2.59 5.90 6.46
N CYS A 386 2.40 7.11 6.93
CA CYS A 386 3.45 7.98 7.45
C CYS A 386 2.83 8.99 8.42
N CYS A 387 3.57 9.42 9.42
CA CYS A 387 3.19 10.57 10.25
C CYS A 387 4.02 11.81 9.85
N GLU A 388 3.57 12.98 10.30
CA GLU A 388 4.34 14.21 10.22
C GLU A 388 5.54 14.18 11.18
N PRO A 389 6.54 15.05 10.99
CA PRO A 389 7.55 15.34 11.99
C PRO A 389 6.91 15.73 13.33
N ASP A 390 7.34 15.12 14.43
CA ASP A 390 6.78 15.36 15.76
C ASP A 390 7.67 16.29 16.59
N TYR A 391 7.16 17.49 16.84
CA TYR A 391 7.84 18.51 17.66
C TYR A 391 7.50 18.41 19.16
N ASN A 392 6.77 17.38 19.58
CA ASN A 392 6.42 17.18 20.97
C ASN A 392 7.65 16.72 21.79
N GLU A 393 8.08 17.54 22.74
CA GLU A 393 9.21 17.22 23.63
C GLU A 393 9.02 15.92 24.42
N HIS A 394 7.78 15.50 24.68
CA HIS A 394 7.45 14.26 25.37
C HIS A 394 7.69 13.00 24.52
N SER A 395 7.85 13.13 23.22
CA SER A 395 8.17 12.01 22.32
C SER A 395 9.65 11.61 22.36
N CYS A 396 10.51 12.42 23.01
CA CYS A 396 11.94 12.12 23.24
C CYS A 396 12.74 11.82 21.98
N LEU A 397 12.46 12.52 20.89
CA LEU A 397 13.14 12.35 19.60
C LEU A 397 14.43 13.17 19.55
N GLU A 398 15.40 12.72 18.76
CA GLU A 398 16.62 13.48 18.46
C GLU A 398 16.36 14.62 17.48
N TYR A 399 15.43 14.41 16.55
CA TYR A 399 14.90 15.39 15.58
C TYR A 399 13.47 15.02 15.20
N PRO A 400 12.61 15.97 14.85
CA PRO A 400 11.17 15.74 14.64
C PRO A 400 10.84 14.66 13.60
N ALA A 401 11.51 14.63 12.45
CA ALA A 401 11.26 13.65 11.39
C ALA A 401 11.55 12.19 11.79
N GLN A 402 12.26 11.98 12.91
CA GLN A 402 12.48 10.65 13.48
C GLN A 402 11.17 9.94 13.86
N SER A 403 10.08 10.67 14.08
CA SER A 403 8.74 10.11 14.30
C SER A 403 8.31 9.18 13.15
N ALA A 404 8.49 9.61 11.91
CA ALA A 404 8.17 8.83 10.71
C ALA A 404 9.15 7.65 10.53
N GLU A 405 10.44 7.88 10.76
CA GLU A 405 11.47 6.84 10.65
C GLU A 405 11.26 5.69 11.64
N LEU A 406 10.79 6.00 12.85
CA LEU A 406 10.54 5.03 13.92
C LEU A 406 9.09 4.51 13.96
N MET A 407 8.18 5.06 13.16
CA MET A 407 6.78 4.61 13.12
C MET A 407 6.64 3.08 12.90
N PRO A 408 7.45 2.41 12.07
CA PRO A 408 7.40 0.96 11.96
C PRO A 408 7.65 0.22 13.28
N THR A 409 8.34 0.83 14.26
CA THR A 409 8.56 0.23 15.58
C THR A 409 7.27 0.15 16.39
N TYR A 410 6.33 1.07 16.18
CA TYR A 410 4.99 1.01 16.74
C TYR A 410 4.24 -0.24 16.23
N PHE A 411 4.23 -0.47 14.91
CA PHE A 411 3.60 -1.66 14.32
C PHE A 411 4.31 -2.95 14.72
N LYS A 412 5.64 -2.92 14.89
CA LYS A 412 6.39 -4.03 15.48
C LYS A 412 5.84 -4.37 16.87
N ASN A 413 5.69 -3.37 17.74
CA ASN A 413 5.11 -3.58 19.07
C ASN A 413 3.69 -4.17 18.98
N VAL A 414 2.84 -3.62 18.13
CA VAL A 414 1.46 -4.13 17.93
C VAL A 414 1.48 -5.60 17.50
N TYR A 415 2.32 -5.95 16.53
CA TYR A 415 2.44 -7.32 16.02
C TYR A 415 2.97 -8.30 17.08
N GLU A 416 4.08 -7.95 17.73
CA GLU A 416 4.72 -8.81 18.73
C GLU A 416 3.84 -8.99 19.97
N GLN A 417 3.22 -7.92 20.49
CA GLN A 417 2.32 -8.01 21.65
C GLN A 417 1.04 -8.78 21.32
N SER A 418 0.46 -8.58 20.14
CA SER A 418 -0.70 -9.34 19.71
C SER A 418 -0.41 -10.84 19.67
N ARG A 419 0.75 -11.24 19.13
CA ARG A 419 1.16 -12.64 19.04
C ARG A 419 1.65 -13.22 20.37
N ALA A 420 2.10 -12.38 21.30
CA ALA A 420 2.38 -12.81 22.67
C ALA A 420 1.11 -13.17 23.44
N ILE A 421 -0.01 -12.47 23.16
CA ILE A 421 -1.33 -12.74 23.75
C ILE A 421 -2.00 -13.92 23.00
N HIS A 422 -2.05 -13.86 21.68
CA HIS A 422 -2.65 -14.86 20.81
C HIS A 422 -1.63 -15.30 19.74
N PRO A 423 -0.92 -16.44 19.91
CA PRO A 423 0.21 -16.83 19.06
C PRO A 423 -0.09 -16.94 17.56
N HIS A 424 -1.35 -17.17 17.19
CA HIS A 424 -1.83 -17.28 15.81
C HIS A 424 -2.62 -16.05 15.37
N ALA A 425 -2.47 -14.91 16.05
CA ALA A 425 -3.19 -13.70 15.70
C ALA A 425 -2.95 -13.28 14.25
N VAL A 426 -4.05 -13.02 13.53
CA VAL A 426 -4.00 -12.45 12.18
C VAL A 426 -4.08 -10.93 12.27
N ILE A 427 -2.99 -10.28 11.91
CA ILE A 427 -2.88 -8.83 11.88
C ILE A 427 -2.94 -8.37 10.44
N GLN A 428 -3.93 -7.55 10.12
CA GLN A 428 -4.15 -6.95 8.81
C GLN A 428 -3.96 -5.43 8.93
N ILE A 429 -3.16 -4.83 8.05
CA ILE A 429 -3.07 -3.38 7.93
C ILE A 429 -3.80 -2.95 6.66
N CYS A 430 -4.80 -2.09 6.84
CA CYS A 430 -5.65 -1.52 5.81
C CYS A 430 -5.35 -0.02 5.70
N PRO A 431 -4.53 0.43 4.74
CA PRO A 431 -4.21 1.86 4.61
C PRO A 431 -5.34 2.69 3.98
N CYS A 432 -6.58 2.23 4.08
CA CYS A 432 -7.81 2.92 3.66
C CYS A 432 -7.75 3.49 2.23
N GLY A 433 -7.33 2.66 1.27
CA GLY A 433 -7.23 2.99 -0.16
C GLY A 433 -5.88 3.57 -0.59
N CYS A 434 -5.04 3.99 0.34
CA CYS A 434 -3.73 4.56 0.07
C CYS A 434 -2.66 3.50 -0.28
N ALA A 435 -1.53 3.95 -0.82
CA ALA A 435 -0.35 3.12 -0.97
C ALA A 435 0.18 2.71 0.40
N MET A 436 0.58 1.44 0.53
CA MET A 436 1.07 0.91 1.80
C MET A 436 2.47 1.42 2.13
N ASN A 437 2.83 1.39 3.41
CA ASN A 437 4.20 1.56 3.85
C ASN A 437 4.95 0.21 3.78
N TYR A 438 6.03 0.15 2.97
CA TYR A 438 6.84 -1.06 2.81
C TYR A 438 7.44 -1.54 4.14
N PHE A 439 7.84 -0.61 5.02
CA PHE A 439 8.45 -0.91 6.30
C PHE A 439 7.47 -1.48 7.35
N HIS A 440 6.17 -1.49 7.04
CA HIS A 440 5.16 -2.18 7.85
C HIS A 440 4.97 -3.65 7.46
N LEU A 441 5.43 -4.08 6.26
CA LEU A 441 5.32 -5.47 5.79
C LEU A 441 5.82 -6.51 6.79
N PRO A 442 6.89 -6.28 7.57
CA PRO A 442 7.35 -7.21 8.61
C PRO A 442 6.35 -7.41 9.76
N TYR A 443 5.36 -6.55 9.90
CA TYR A 443 4.52 -6.45 11.10
C TYR A 443 3.03 -6.66 10.84
N PHE A 444 2.70 -7.36 9.75
CA PHE A 444 1.37 -7.91 9.51
C PHE A 444 1.47 -9.20 8.68
N ASN A 445 0.47 -10.07 8.80
CA ASN A 445 0.45 -11.39 8.14
C ASN A 445 -0.77 -11.60 7.25
N GLN A 446 -1.55 -10.56 7.01
CA GLN A 446 -2.58 -10.50 5.97
C GLN A 446 -2.60 -9.12 5.33
N ALA A 447 -2.34 -9.05 4.04
CA ALA A 447 -2.52 -7.85 3.23
C ALA A 447 -3.98 -7.71 2.75
N VAL A 448 -4.36 -6.50 2.33
CA VAL A 448 -5.73 -6.22 1.88
C VAL A 448 -5.75 -5.25 0.71
N ALA A 449 -6.76 -5.38 -0.17
CA ALA A 449 -6.97 -4.43 -1.26
C ALA A 449 -7.22 -3.00 -0.78
N SER A 450 -7.74 -2.85 0.41
CA SER A 450 -7.97 -1.58 1.10
C SER A 450 -8.83 -0.60 0.31
N ASP A 451 -10.12 -0.57 0.58
CA ASP A 451 -11.11 0.34 -0.01
C ASP A 451 -10.93 0.62 -1.51
N PRO A 452 -10.90 -0.40 -2.36
CA PRO A 452 -10.68 -0.21 -3.78
C PRO A 452 -11.87 0.51 -4.42
N THR A 453 -11.59 1.46 -5.31
CA THR A 453 -12.62 2.20 -6.04
C THR A 453 -13.06 1.48 -7.33
N SER A 454 -12.37 0.41 -7.69
CA SER A 454 -12.70 -0.42 -8.87
C SER A 454 -12.13 -1.83 -8.74
N SER A 455 -12.70 -2.77 -9.49
CA SER A 455 -12.18 -4.14 -9.64
C SER A 455 -10.73 -4.15 -10.14
N LYS A 456 -10.39 -3.21 -11.01
CA LYS A 456 -9.03 -3.03 -11.52
C LYS A 456 -8.04 -2.67 -10.41
N GLN A 457 -8.43 -1.85 -9.45
CA GLN A 457 -7.59 -1.56 -8.27
C GLN A 457 -7.38 -2.79 -7.40
N VAL A 458 -8.39 -3.63 -7.19
CA VAL A 458 -8.21 -4.91 -6.47
C VAL A 458 -7.11 -5.74 -7.10
N ARG A 459 -7.17 -5.90 -8.44
CA ARG A 459 -6.21 -6.70 -9.21
C ARG A 459 -4.81 -6.07 -9.25
N MET A 460 -4.74 -4.76 -9.44
CA MET A 460 -3.48 -4.01 -9.44
C MET A 460 -2.76 -4.11 -8.09
N LYS A 461 -3.46 -3.86 -6.98
CA LYS A 461 -2.91 -3.93 -5.63
C LYS A 461 -2.47 -5.38 -5.31
N ARG A 462 -3.26 -6.39 -5.70
CA ARG A 462 -2.84 -7.79 -5.56
C ARG A 462 -1.53 -8.08 -6.27
N LYS A 463 -1.36 -7.59 -7.52
CA LYS A 463 -0.12 -7.74 -8.29
C LYS A 463 1.06 -7.07 -7.57
N ALA A 464 0.86 -5.88 -6.99
CA ALA A 464 1.89 -5.17 -6.23
C ALA A 464 2.31 -5.94 -4.96
N TYR A 465 1.34 -6.45 -4.19
CA TYR A 465 1.65 -7.28 -3.01
C TYR A 465 2.32 -8.59 -3.37
N ALA A 466 1.90 -9.23 -4.48
CA ALA A 466 2.56 -10.45 -4.96
C ALA A 466 4.02 -10.24 -5.34
N ALA A 467 4.37 -9.03 -5.79
CA ALA A 467 5.76 -8.66 -6.07
C ALA A 467 6.56 -8.45 -4.78
N MET A 468 6.00 -7.71 -3.80
CA MET A 468 6.75 -7.33 -2.60
C MET A 468 6.78 -8.42 -1.53
N ALA A 469 5.71 -9.22 -1.41
CA ALA A 469 5.54 -10.24 -0.37
C ALA A 469 4.77 -11.44 -0.95
N PRO A 470 5.42 -12.28 -1.79
CA PRO A 470 4.75 -13.34 -2.54
C PRO A 470 4.07 -14.40 -1.65
N GLN A 471 4.59 -14.64 -0.44
CA GLN A 471 4.03 -15.57 0.55
C GLN A 471 2.80 -15.03 1.28
N MET A 472 2.56 -13.70 1.25
CA MET A 472 1.54 -13.04 2.06
C MET A 472 0.12 -13.41 1.62
N ALA A 473 -0.75 -13.74 2.59
CA ALA A 473 -2.17 -13.82 2.35
C ALA A 473 -2.70 -12.43 1.95
N TYR A 474 -3.46 -12.37 0.86
CA TYR A 474 -4.02 -11.11 0.38
C TYR A 474 -5.54 -11.20 0.35
N TYR A 475 -6.21 -10.40 1.16
CA TYR A 475 -7.66 -10.29 1.20
C TYR A 475 -8.16 -9.32 0.11
N GLY A 476 -9.07 -9.80 -0.74
CA GLY A 476 -9.63 -9.02 -1.86
C GLY A 476 -10.52 -7.85 -1.43
N ASP A 477 -10.75 -7.70 -0.13
CA ASP A 477 -11.45 -6.62 0.53
C ASP A 477 -12.91 -6.40 0.07
N HIS A 478 -13.35 -5.24 0.35
CA HIS A 478 -14.68 -4.70 0.24
C HIS A 478 -15.18 -4.67 -1.20
N VAL A 479 -15.72 -5.77 -1.61
CA VAL A 479 -16.27 -5.93 -2.96
C VAL A 479 -17.31 -4.85 -3.30
N GLU A 480 -17.93 -4.18 -2.29
CA GLU A 480 -18.91 -3.14 -2.59
C GLU A 480 -18.35 -1.87 -3.22
N LEU A 481 -17.07 -1.62 -3.11
CA LEU A 481 -16.40 -0.52 -3.81
C LEU A 481 -16.06 -0.86 -5.26
N THR A 482 -16.28 -2.11 -5.64
CA THR A 482 -16.24 -2.61 -7.00
C THR A 482 -17.66 -3.02 -7.41
N ASP A 483 -17.95 -3.47 -8.54
CA ASP A 483 -19.18 -3.89 -9.21
C ASP A 483 -20.37 -4.32 -8.31
N GLY A 484 -20.73 -3.52 -7.31
CA GLY A 484 -21.86 -3.75 -6.41
C GLY A 484 -21.71 -4.91 -5.43
N GLY A 485 -20.48 -5.32 -5.12
CA GLY A 485 -20.21 -6.34 -4.11
C GLY A 485 -20.28 -7.77 -4.60
N VAL A 486 -20.09 -8.00 -5.89
CA VAL A 486 -20.28 -9.33 -6.51
C VAL A 486 -19.12 -9.75 -7.43
N ASP A 487 -18.08 -8.93 -7.57
CA ASP A 487 -16.92 -9.26 -8.42
C ASP A 487 -15.93 -10.22 -7.72
N PHE A 488 -16.36 -11.44 -7.49
CA PHE A 488 -15.48 -12.49 -6.98
C PHE A 488 -14.46 -12.98 -8.01
N ALA A 489 -14.70 -12.72 -9.30
CA ALA A 489 -13.77 -13.10 -10.36
C ALA A 489 -12.41 -12.40 -10.20
N SER A 490 -12.40 -11.10 -9.87
CA SER A 490 -11.15 -10.35 -9.62
C SER A 490 -10.41 -10.84 -8.38
N GLN A 491 -11.12 -11.28 -7.33
CA GLN A 491 -10.48 -11.86 -6.15
C GLN A 491 -9.85 -13.22 -6.47
N ILE A 492 -10.62 -14.16 -6.97
CA ILE A 492 -10.17 -15.54 -7.20
C ILE A 492 -9.16 -15.61 -8.34
N GLY A 493 -9.41 -14.94 -9.46
CA GLY A 493 -8.52 -14.98 -10.63
C GLY A 493 -7.14 -14.40 -10.39
N THR A 494 -6.98 -13.56 -9.38
CA THR A 494 -5.67 -13.00 -8.97
C THR A 494 -5.05 -13.73 -7.78
N GLY A 495 -5.68 -14.80 -7.28
CA GLY A 495 -5.18 -15.53 -6.11
C GLY A 495 -5.37 -14.75 -4.81
N SER A 496 -6.48 -14.06 -4.64
CA SER A 496 -6.84 -13.39 -3.39
C SER A 496 -7.71 -14.29 -2.51
N VAL A 497 -7.69 -14.00 -1.21
CA VAL A 497 -8.66 -14.55 -0.25
C VAL A 497 -10.02 -13.92 -0.55
N ILE A 498 -11.04 -14.75 -0.67
CA ILE A 498 -12.40 -14.30 -0.97
C ILE A 498 -13.04 -13.62 0.23
N GLY A 499 -13.72 -12.51 -0.01
CA GLY A 499 -14.49 -11.82 1.00
C GLY A 499 -15.78 -11.20 0.52
N SER A 500 -16.66 -10.93 1.45
CA SER A 500 -17.95 -10.28 1.19
C SER A 500 -18.44 -9.55 2.44
N LYS A 501 -19.41 -8.65 2.26
CA LYS A 501 -20.05 -7.90 3.34
C LYS A 501 -21.56 -7.78 3.16
N PHE A 502 -22.24 -8.89 2.97
CA PHE A 502 -23.69 -8.91 2.93
C PHE A 502 -24.31 -8.67 4.30
N THR A 503 -25.52 -8.11 4.31
CA THR A 503 -26.40 -8.05 5.48
C THR A 503 -27.49 -9.12 5.39
N TYR A 504 -27.87 -9.67 6.55
CA TYR A 504 -28.94 -10.66 6.65
C TYR A 504 -29.94 -10.22 7.73
N PRO A 505 -30.90 -9.36 7.39
CA PRO A 505 -31.72 -8.63 8.34
C PRO A 505 -32.82 -9.49 8.98
N LYS A 506 -32.43 -10.64 9.53
CA LYS A 506 -33.35 -11.52 10.27
C LYS A 506 -33.91 -10.81 11.50
N ASP A 507 -33.07 -10.03 12.18
CA ASP A 507 -33.41 -9.31 13.41
C ASP A 507 -33.67 -7.81 13.16
N ASN A 508 -33.42 -7.31 11.96
CA ASN A 508 -33.71 -5.95 11.54
C ASN A 508 -34.19 -5.88 10.08
N PRO A 509 -35.46 -6.22 9.81
CA PRO A 509 -35.98 -6.26 8.44
C PRO A 509 -36.05 -4.88 7.77
N ASN A 510 -35.81 -3.81 8.50
CA ASN A 510 -35.81 -2.43 7.96
C ASN A 510 -34.45 -1.94 7.49
N VAL A 511 -33.40 -2.73 7.60
CA VAL A 511 -32.08 -2.38 7.05
C VAL A 511 -32.18 -2.23 5.54
N LYS A 512 -31.98 -1.01 5.06
CA LYS A 512 -31.99 -0.67 3.64
C LYS A 512 -30.55 -0.45 3.17
N THR A 513 -29.86 -1.51 2.84
CA THR A 513 -28.53 -1.41 2.22
C THR A 513 -28.50 -2.13 0.88
N SER A 514 -27.61 -1.72 0.00
CA SER A 514 -27.32 -2.45 -1.25
C SER A 514 -26.70 -3.82 -0.99
N PHE A 515 -26.31 -4.10 0.27
CA PHE A 515 -25.64 -5.33 0.71
C PHE A 515 -26.60 -6.40 1.23
N VAL A 516 -27.91 -6.18 1.22
CA VAL A 516 -28.87 -7.21 1.62
C VAL A 516 -28.64 -8.48 0.80
N LEU A 517 -28.47 -9.60 1.50
CA LEU A 517 -28.32 -10.91 0.88
C LEU A 517 -29.63 -11.32 0.22
N THR A 518 -29.65 -11.29 -1.13
CA THR A 518 -30.73 -11.83 -1.93
C THR A 518 -30.46 -13.29 -2.29
N PRO A 519 -31.49 -14.07 -2.71
CA PRO A 519 -31.28 -15.44 -3.18
C PRO A 519 -30.24 -15.54 -4.31
N GLU A 520 -30.21 -14.56 -5.22
CA GLU A 520 -29.27 -14.51 -6.34
C GLU A 520 -27.84 -14.28 -5.83
N LYS A 521 -27.65 -13.36 -4.89
CA LYS A 521 -26.33 -13.12 -4.25
C LYS A 521 -25.89 -14.35 -3.45
N GLU A 522 -26.80 -15.00 -2.75
CA GLU A 522 -26.49 -16.22 -2.01
C GLU A 522 -26.02 -17.34 -2.95
N GLU A 523 -26.71 -17.58 -4.08
CA GLU A 523 -26.29 -18.56 -5.08
C GLU A 523 -24.91 -18.21 -5.65
N LEU A 524 -24.66 -16.94 -5.94
CA LEU A 524 -23.37 -16.45 -6.44
C LEU A 524 -22.25 -16.69 -5.43
N ILE A 525 -22.46 -16.34 -4.15
CA ILE A 525 -21.48 -16.59 -3.08
C ILE A 525 -21.17 -18.08 -2.98
N ARG A 526 -22.18 -18.95 -2.97
CA ARG A 526 -21.99 -20.42 -2.92
C ARG A 526 -21.17 -20.94 -4.09
N HIS A 527 -21.45 -20.44 -5.29
CA HIS A 527 -20.69 -20.81 -6.50
C HIS A 527 -19.21 -20.45 -6.38
N TRP A 528 -18.89 -19.20 -6.05
CA TRP A 528 -17.51 -18.75 -5.93
C TRP A 528 -16.78 -19.31 -4.71
N MET A 529 -17.48 -19.51 -3.60
CA MET A 529 -16.92 -20.17 -2.42
C MET A 529 -16.51 -21.63 -2.72
N LYS A 530 -17.30 -22.35 -3.54
CA LYS A 530 -16.94 -23.69 -4.01
C LYS A 530 -15.65 -23.64 -4.83
N ILE A 531 -15.55 -22.74 -5.81
CA ILE A 531 -14.35 -22.55 -6.65
C ILE A 531 -13.14 -22.19 -5.79
N PHE A 532 -13.29 -21.25 -4.86
CA PHE A 532 -12.23 -20.85 -3.94
C PHE A 532 -11.65 -22.05 -3.18
N LYS A 533 -12.51 -22.87 -2.59
CA LYS A 533 -12.09 -24.07 -1.83
C LYS A 533 -11.45 -25.15 -2.71
N GLU A 534 -12.01 -25.38 -3.90
CA GLU A 534 -11.53 -26.42 -4.82
C GLU A 534 -10.18 -26.04 -5.45
N LYS A 535 -10.00 -24.80 -5.86
CA LYS A 535 -8.82 -24.33 -6.58
C LYS A 535 -7.71 -23.83 -5.67
N ASN A 536 -8.05 -23.29 -4.50
CA ASN A 536 -7.12 -22.79 -3.47
C ASN A 536 -6.06 -21.82 -4.02
N LEU A 537 -6.45 -20.93 -4.93
CA LEU A 537 -5.52 -20.05 -5.65
C LEU A 537 -4.85 -19.01 -4.76
N ALA A 538 -5.44 -18.69 -3.60
CA ALA A 538 -4.86 -17.77 -2.62
C ALA A 538 -3.50 -18.26 -2.07
N ARG A 539 -3.22 -19.56 -2.15
CA ARG A 539 -1.93 -20.19 -1.76
C ARG A 539 -1.05 -20.50 -2.96
N GLY A 540 -1.44 -20.08 -4.15
CA GLY A 540 -0.67 -20.30 -5.37
C GLY A 540 0.41 -19.24 -5.58
N GLU A 541 1.35 -19.56 -6.44
CA GLU A 541 2.42 -18.66 -6.86
C GLU A 541 1.93 -17.73 -7.97
N TYR A 542 2.04 -16.42 -7.78
CA TYR A 542 1.75 -15.44 -8.82
C TYR A 542 2.87 -15.38 -9.85
N LEU A 543 2.53 -15.50 -11.13
CA LEU A 543 3.48 -15.40 -12.25
C LEU A 543 3.25 -14.13 -13.05
N ASN A 544 4.25 -13.26 -13.13
CA ASN A 544 4.19 -12.04 -13.93
C ASN A 544 4.50 -12.32 -15.41
N LEU A 545 3.54 -12.87 -16.14
CA LEU A 545 3.70 -13.24 -17.56
C LEU A 545 3.18 -12.19 -18.54
N TYR A 546 2.41 -11.22 -18.05
CA TYR A 546 1.80 -10.17 -18.87
C TYR A 546 2.06 -8.79 -18.27
N ALA A 547 2.41 -7.85 -19.14
CA ALA A 547 2.78 -6.49 -18.74
C ALA A 547 1.55 -5.60 -18.55
N TRP A 548 1.41 -5.02 -17.37
CA TRP A 548 0.37 -4.04 -17.08
C TRP A 548 0.47 -2.82 -18.02
N GLY A 549 -0.68 -2.43 -18.57
CA GLY A 549 -0.81 -1.28 -19.46
C GLY A 549 -0.48 -1.55 -20.93
N TYR A 550 0.15 -2.69 -21.26
CA TYR A 550 0.53 -3.04 -22.62
C TYR A 550 -0.08 -4.34 -23.15
N ASP A 551 -0.34 -5.32 -22.28
CA ASP A 551 -1.08 -6.51 -22.69
C ASP A 551 -2.59 -6.27 -22.55
N TYR A 552 -3.35 -6.67 -23.57
CA TYR A 552 -4.79 -6.62 -23.58
C TYR A 552 -5.36 -7.90 -24.18
N PRO A 553 -6.35 -8.55 -23.52
CA PRO A 553 -6.98 -8.17 -22.24
C PRO A 553 -5.99 -8.17 -21.08
N GLU A 554 -6.29 -7.44 -19.97
CA GLU A 554 -5.52 -7.51 -18.74
C GLU A 554 -5.45 -8.97 -18.27
N ALA A 555 -4.28 -9.43 -17.85
CA ALA A 555 -4.08 -10.84 -17.53
C ALA A 555 -3.28 -11.07 -16.26
N HIS A 556 -3.70 -12.09 -15.50
CA HIS A 556 -3.03 -12.59 -14.31
C HIS A 556 -2.89 -14.10 -14.39
N VAL A 557 -1.80 -14.63 -13.84
CA VAL A 557 -1.54 -16.08 -13.85
C VAL A 557 -1.12 -16.54 -12.46
N ILE A 558 -1.78 -17.59 -11.98
CA ILE A 558 -1.43 -18.27 -10.73
C ILE A 558 -1.02 -19.69 -11.05
N ARG A 559 0.14 -20.10 -10.53
CA ARG A 559 0.54 -21.50 -10.51
C ARG A 559 0.06 -22.12 -9.20
N GLN A 560 -0.76 -23.18 -9.30
CA GLN A 560 -1.21 -23.91 -8.14
C GLN A 560 -1.28 -25.39 -8.46
N ASN A 561 -0.64 -26.22 -7.64
CA ASN A 561 -0.42 -27.62 -7.93
C ASN A 561 0.26 -27.79 -9.32
N ASP A 562 -0.22 -28.71 -10.15
CA ASP A 562 0.32 -28.98 -11.49
C ASP A 562 -0.43 -28.20 -12.61
N ALA A 563 -1.03 -27.05 -12.27
CA ALA A 563 -1.83 -26.26 -13.22
C ALA A 563 -1.42 -24.80 -13.24
N LEU A 564 -1.63 -24.16 -14.38
CA LEU A 564 -1.62 -22.70 -14.53
C LEU A 564 -3.06 -22.20 -14.64
N TYR A 565 -3.39 -21.21 -13.82
CA TYR A 565 -4.70 -20.57 -13.79
C TYR A 565 -4.57 -19.17 -14.38
N TYR A 566 -5.14 -18.98 -15.56
CA TYR A 566 -5.16 -17.70 -16.27
C TYR A 566 -6.47 -16.99 -15.96
N ALA A 567 -6.39 -15.70 -15.70
CA ALA A 567 -7.54 -14.83 -15.55
C ALA A 567 -7.36 -13.62 -16.46
N PHE A 568 -8.25 -13.48 -17.42
CA PHE A 568 -8.28 -12.37 -18.37
C PHE A 568 -9.46 -11.46 -18.07
N TYR A 569 -9.22 -10.15 -18.11
CA TYR A 569 -10.24 -9.14 -17.80
C TYR A 569 -10.31 -8.08 -18.89
N THR A 570 -11.55 -7.70 -19.18
CA THR A 570 -11.86 -6.49 -19.94
C THR A 570 -12.65 -5.57 -19.02
N ASP A 571 -12.57 -4.27 -19.22
CA ASP A 571 -13.45 -3.35 -18.52
C ASP A 571 -14.93 -3.64 -18.92
N ALA A 572 -15.71 -2.73 -19.41
CA ALA A 572 -17.08 -3.01 -19.87
C ALA A 572 -17.18 -3.49 -21.33
N GLU A 573 -16.06 -3.58 -22.05
CA GLU A 573 -16.03 -3.88 -23.48
C GLU A 573 -15.94 -5.39 -23.74
N ALA A 574 -16.52 -5.83 -24.86
CA ALA A 574 -16.38 -7.19 -25.33
C ALA A 574 -14.98 -7.38 -25.95
N PHE A 575 -14.30 -8.44 -25.59
CA PHE A 575 -13.09 -8.90 -26.26
C PHE A 575 -13.44 -10.00 -27.27
N LYS A 576 -12.91 -9.87 -28.47
CA LYS A 576 -12.95 -10.93 -29.48
C LYS A 576 -11.63 -10.96 -30.23
N GLY A 577 -10.88 -12.05 -30.09
CA GLY A 577 -9.57 -12.16 -30.71
C GLY A 577 -8.73 -13.29 -30.16
N GLN A 578 -7.45 -13.24 -30.49
CA GLN A 578 -6.47 -14.22 -30.08
C GLN A 578 -5.79 -13.83 -28.77
N ILE A 579 -5.58 -14.82 -27.90
CA ILE A 579 -4.83 -14.67 -26.66
C ILE A 579 -3.71 -15.73 -26.66
N GLU A 580 -2.49 -15.31 -26.39
CA GLU A 580 -1.36 -16.21 -26.15
C GLU A 580 -1.35 -16.63 -24.67
N LEU A 581 -1.37 -17.92 -24.38
CA LEU A 581 -1.22 -18.46 -23.02
C LEU A 581 0.28 -18.60 -22.68
N ARG A 582 0.87 -17.54 -22.18
CA ARG A 582 2.31 -17.49 -21.85
C ARG A 582 2.65 -18.41 -20.68
N GLY A 583 3.88 -18.95 -20.66
CA GLY A 583 4.38 -19.84 -19.62
C GLY A 583 4.19 -21.33 -19.89
N LEU A 584 3.55 -21.71 -21.00
CA LEU A 584 3.45 -23.11 -21.42
C LEU A 584 4.76 -23.60 -22.06
N GLU A 585 5.14 -24.84 -21.74
CA GLU A 585 6.38 -25.43 -22.24
C GLU A 585 6.23 -25.92 -23.69
N LYS A 586 7.23 -25.61 -24.50
CA LYS A 586 7.29 -26.12 -25.89
C LYS A 586 7.37 -27.65 -25.92
N GLY A 587 6.68 -28.24 -26.88
CA GLY A 587 6.66 -29.72 -27.06
C GLY A 587 5.62 -30.46 -26.21
N LYS A 588 4.94 -29.76 -25.28
CA LYS A 588 3.85 -30.33 -24.50
C LYS A 588 2.48 -29.96 -25.07
N THR A 589 1.50 -30.77 -24.80
CA THR A 589 0.07 -30.47 -25.02
C THR A 589 -0.62 -30.27 -23.69
N TYR A 590 -1.64 -29.47 -23.69
CA TYR A 590 -2.36 -29.06 -22.48
C TYR A 590 -3.86 -29.15 -22.72
N THR A 591 -4.62 -29.38 -21.66
CA THR A 591 -6.06 -29.20 -21.64
C THR A 591 -6.37 -27.91 -20.90
N ALA A 592 -6.99 -26.95 -21.58
CA ALA A 592 -7.53 -25.73 -20.98
C ALA A 592 -9.02 -25.90 -20.70
N THR A 593 -9.47 -25.52 -19.50
CA THR A 593 -10.86 -25.67 -19.05
C THR A 593 -11.34 -24.36 -18.41
N THR A 594 -12.50 -23.85 -18.84
CA THR A 594 -13.15 -22.74 -18.14
C THR A 594 -13.65 -23.23 -16.78
N TYR A 595 -13.11 -22.69 -15.67
CA TYR A 595 -13.40 -23.25 -14.34
C TYR A 595 -14.48 -22.47 -13.56
N THR A 596 -14.94 -21.34 -14.09
CA THR A 596 -15.97 -20.50 -13.46
C THR A 596 -17.36 -20.65 -14.09
N ALA A 597 -17.44 -21.25 -15.26
CA ALA A 597 -18.71 -21.51 -15.92
C ALA A 597 -19.52 -22.61 -15.21
N LYS A 598 -20.85 -22.51 -15.22
CA LYS A 598 -21.74 -23.59 -14.71
C LYS A 598 -21.52 -24.89 -15.50
N GLU A 599 -21.27 -24.78 -16.78
CA GLU A 599 -20.89 -25.87 -17.67
C GLU A 599 -19.47 -25.59 -18.19
N PRO A 600 -18.43 -26.22 -17.61
CA PRO A 600 -17.06 -26.04 -18.04
C PRO A 600 -16.84 -26.48 -19.50
N VAL A 601 -16.12 -25.67 -20.26
CA VAL A 601 -15.72 -25.98 -21.62
C VAL A 601 -14.24 -26.32 -21.61
N SER A 602 -13.86 -27.48 -22.18
CA SER A 602 -12.48 -27.92 -22.28
C SER A 602 -12.05 -27.98 -23.74
N PHE A 603 -10.79 -27.60 -24.00
CA PHE A 603 -10.16 -27.71 -25.32
C PHE A 603 -8.66 -27.92 -25.20
N GLU A 604 -8.06 -28.46 -26.27
CA GLU A 604 -6.62 -28.74 -26.29
C GLU A 604 -5.84 -27.47 -26.71
N VAL A 605 -4.67 -27.30 -26.10
CA VAL A 605 -3.71 -26.23 -26.39
C VAL A 605 -2.33 -26.82 -26.64
N ASN A 606 -1.68 -26.44 -27.72
CA ASN A 606 -0.34 -26.85 -28.07
C ASN A 606 0.71 -25.88 -27.56
N GLY A 607 1.64 -26.29 -26.71
CA GLY A 607 2.70 -25.45 -26.17
C GLY A 607 3.68 -24.87 -27.20
N ASN A 608 3.73 -25.45 -28.43
CA ASN A 608 4.50 -24.82 -29.52
C ASN A 608 3.78 -23.61 -30.17
N ASN A 609 2.45 -23.55 -30.04
CA ASN A 609 1.62 -22.44 -30.48
C ASN A 609 0.47 -22.24 -29.47
N PRO A 610 0.77 -21.64 -28.30
CA PRO A 610 -0.18 -21.56 -27.19
C PRO A 610 -1.20 -20.41 -27.39
N VAL A 611 -1.75 -20.29 -28.57
CA VAL A 611 -2.72 -19.24 -28.94
C VAL A 611 -4.11 -19.84 -28.96
N ILE A 612 -5.06 -19.15 -28.32
CA ILE A 612 -6.48 -19.51 -28.28
C ILE A 612 -7.34 -18.39 -28.87
N GLU A 613 -8.48 -18.75 -29.45
CA GLU A 613 -9.55 -17.80 -29.79
C GLU A 613 -10.42 -17.58 -28.55
N ALA A 614 -10.68 -16.32 -28.21
CA ALA A 614 -11.54 -15.95 -27.09
C ALA A 614 -12.58 -14.92 -27.50
N ASP A 615 -13.81 -15.09 -26.98
CA ASP A 615 -14.94 -14.16 -27.16
C ASP A 615 -15.66 -14.06 -25.81
N PHE A 616 -15.48 -12.93 -25.08
CA PHE A 616 -16.04 -12.76 -23.73
C PHE A 616 -16.24 -11.28 -23.37
N VAL A 617 -17.01 -11.06 -22.31
CA VAL A 617 -17.21 -9.76 -21.68
C VAL A 617 -16.89 -9.87 -20.19
N GLY A 618 -16.18 -8.91 -19.65
CA GLY A 618 -15.82 -8.84 -18.23
C GLY A 618 -14.63 -9.73 -17.88
N ASN A 619 -14.80 -11.04 -17.80
CA ASN A 619 -13.71 -11.94 -17.41
C ASN A 619 -13.76 -13.29 -18.13
N TYR A 620 -12.59 -13.92 -18.27
CA TYR A 620 -12.43 -15.26 -18.85
C TYR A 620 -11.33 -15.99 -18.07
N LEU A 621 -11.72 -17.01 -17.31
CA LEU A 621 -10.84 -17.71 -16.37
C LEU A 621 -10.65 -19.18 -16.80
N LEU A 622 -9.38 -19.57 -16.95
CA LEU A 622 -8.97 -20.88 -17.47
C LEU A 622 -8.04 -21.62 -16.48
N GLU A 623 -8.33 -22.88 -16.24
CA GLU A 623 -7.39 -23.85 -15.69
C GLU A 623 -6.69 -24.57 -16.85
N VAL A 624 -5.35 -24.60 -16.86
CA VAL A 624 -4.55 -25.22 -17.91
C VAL A 624 -3.62 -26.26 -17.31
N LYS A 625 -3.82 -27.52 -17.69
CA LYS A 625 -3.04 -28.69 -17.21
C LYS A 625 -2.32 -29.37 -18.36
N ALA A 626 -1.08 -29.79 -18.11
CA ALA A 626 -0.35 -30.63 -19.06
C ALA A 626 -1.06 -31.96 -19.24
N ASN A 627 -1.16 -32.43 -20.49
CA ASN A 627 -1.61 -33.77 -20.78
C ASN A 627 -0.47 -34.76 -20.48
N ASN A 628 -0.79 -35.86 -19.82
CA ASN A 628 0.19 -36.94 -19.48
C ASN A 628 0.73 -37.62 -20.72
#